data_901a2c206371430f96503086d9d8da07
#
_entry.id   901a2c206371430f96503086d9d8da07
#
_cell.length_a   1.000
_cell.length_b   1.000
_cell.length_c   1.000
_cell.angle_alpha   90.00
_cell.angle_beta   90.00
_cell.angle_gamma   90.00
#
_symmetry.space_group_name_H-M   'P 1'
#
loop_
_entity.id
_entity.type
_entity.pdbx_description
1 polymer ?
#
loop_
_entity_poly.entity_id
_entity_poly.type
_entity_poly.pdbx_seq_one_letter_code
_entity_poly.pdbx_strand_id
1 'polypeptide(L)' 'MTLDLFEREKRYQTMISISRKMLADGIISKKDFARVESYLNEKYQPILRAELT' A
#
# COMPACT_ATOMS: atom_id res chain seq x y z
N MET A 1 19.35 -2.77 8.13
CA MET A 1 18.06 -2.13 7.89
C MET A 1 17.91 -0.87 8.71
N THR A 2 17.40 0.15 8.12
CA THR A 2 17.26 1.42 8.81
C THR A 2 15.84 1.64 9.31
N LEU A 3 15.71 2.59 10.21
CA LEU A 3 14.42 2.98 10.73
C LEU A 3 13.52 3.50 9.61
N ASP A 4 14.13 4.14 8.61
CA ASP A 4 13.39 4.67 7.47
C ASP A 4 12.66 3.59 6.70
N LEU A 5 13.33 2.46 6.45
CA LEU A 5 12.72 1.35 5.73
C LEU A 5 11.56 0.77 6.52
N PHE A 6 11.74 0.64 7.82
CA PHE A 6 10.70 0.12 8.67
C PHE A 6 9.47 1.04 8.67
N GLU A 7 9.70 2.33 8.79
CA GLU A 7 8.60 3.30 8.79
C GLU A 7 7.89 3.36 7.45
N ARG A 8 8.64 3.25 6.36
CA ARG A 8 8.05 3.25 5.03
C ARG A 8 7.12 2.05 4.87
N GLU A 9 7.59 0.87 5.29
CA GLU A 9 6.79 -0.33 5.19
C GLU A 9 5.54 -0.22 6.05
N LYS A 10 5.68 0.30 7.25
CA LYS A 10 4.56 0.49 8.16
C LYS A 10 3.50 1.41 7.56
N ARG A 11 3.93 2.52 6.96
CA ARG A 11 3.00 3.45 6.33
C ARG A 11 2.30 2.81 5.15
N TYR A 12 3.04 2.06 4.35
CA TYR A 12 2.45 1.36 3.22
C TYR A 12 1.34 0.42 3.70
N GLN A 13 1.62 -0.38 4.72
CA GLN A 13 0.64 -1.32 5.26
C GLN A 13 -0.58 -0.60 5.80
N THR A 14 -0.38 0.52 6.47
CA THR A 14 -1.48 1.31 7.01
C THR A 14 -2.36 1.84 5.89
N MET A 15 -1.76 2.38 4.85
CA MET A 15 -2.53 2.94 3.73
C MET A 15 -3.30 1.85 2.98
N ILE A 16 -2.68 0.69 2.80
CA ILE A 16 -3.36 -0.43 2.15
C ILE A 16 -4.55 -0.90 2.99
N SER A 17 -4.38 -0.97 4.31
CA SER A 17 -5.45 -1.38 5.21
C SER A 17 -6.63 -0.43 5.13
N ILE A 18 -6.36 0.87 5.12
CA ILE A 18 -7.40 1.88 5.01
C ILE A 18 -8.13 1.75 3.68
N SER A 19 -7.37 1.56 2.60
CA SER A 19 -7.96 1.42 1.27
C SER A 19 -8.83 0.19 1.17
N ARG A 20 -8.42 -0.92 1.77
CA ARG A 20 -9.23 -2.13 1.78
C ARG A 20 -10.54 -1.92 2.51
N LYS A 21 -10.49 -1.19 3.61
CA LYS A 21 -11.70 -0.89 4.36
C LYS A 21 -12.64 -0.04 3.53
N MET A 22 -12.11 0.96 2.85
CA MET A 22 -12.93 1.81 2.00
C MET A 22 -13.56 1.01 0.86
N LEU A 23 -12.83 0.05 0.31
CA LEU A 23 -13.38 -0.83 -0.71
C LEU A 23 -14.51 -1.68 -0.15
N ALA A 24 -14.31 -2.25 1.04
CA ALA A 24 -15.33 -3.08 1.68
C ALA A 24 -16.58 -2.30 2.02
N ASP A 25 -16.41 -1.03 2.40
CA ASP A 25 -17.54 -0.16 2.75
C ASP A 25 -18.21 0.46 1.52
N GLY A 26 -17.67 0.21 0.33
CA GLY A 26 -18.26 0.73 -0.89
C GLY A 26 -17.93 2.20 -1.16
N ILE A 27 -16.97 2.75 -0.44
CA ILE A 27 -16.57 4.14 -0.64
C ILE A 27 -15.80 4.31 -1.93
N ILE A 28 -14.98 3.30 -2.28
CA ILE A 28 -14.26 3.28 -3.54
C ILE A 28 -14.55 1.99 -4.27
N SER A 29 -14.37 1.98 -5.58
CA SER A 29 -14.59 0.79 -6.41
C SER A 29 -13.30 -0.04 -6.47
N LYS A 30 -13.42 -1.26 -7.01
CA LYS A 30 -12.27 -2.11 -7.22
C LYS A 30 -11.23 -1.45 -8.12
N LYS A 31 -11.70 -0.71 -9.10
CA LYS A 31 -10.84 0.01 -10.02
C LYS A 31 -10.06 1.08 -9.28
N ASP A 32 -10.75 1.81 -8.40
CA ASP A 32 -10.10 2.82 -7.60
C ASP A 32 -9.08 2.21 -6.64
N PHE A 33 -9.44 1.08 -6.04
CA PHE A 33 -8.53 0.38 -5.16
C PHE A 33 -7.25 -0.04 -5.89
N ALA A 34 -7.40 -0.55 -7.10
CA ALA A 34 -6.25 -0.96 -7.90
C ALA A 34 -5.33 0.22 -8.19
N ARG A 35 -5.91 1.39 -8.43
CA ARG A 35 -5.13 2.60 -8.66
C ARG A 35 -4.36 3.01 -7.41
N VAL A 36 -5.02 2.97 -6.27
CA VAL A 36 -4.39 3.31 -4.99
C VAL A 36 -3.25 2.34 -4.71
N GLU A 37 -3.48 1.06 -4.91
CA GLU A 37 -2.47 0.05 -4.67
C GLU A 37 -1.25 0.27 -5.56
N SER A 38 -1.49 0.53 -6.82
CA SER A 38 -0.41 0.81 -7.77
C SER A 38 0.39 2.03 -7.37
N TYR A 39 -0.31 3.09 -6.98
CA TYR A 39 0.33 4.32 -6.52
C TYR A 39 1.19 4.08 -5.29
N LEU A 40 0.67 3.34 -4.32
CA LEU A 40 1.39 3.07 -3.09
C LEU A 40 2.61 2.18 -3.33
N ASN A 41 2.47 1.20 -4.20
CA ASN A 41 3.59 0.33 -4.55
C ASN A 41 4.72 1.14 -5.17
N GLU A 42 4.37 2.06 -6.02
CA GLU A 42 5.35 2.89 -6.69
C GLU A 42 6.00 3.87 -5.74
N LYS A 43 5.21 4.48 -4.87
CA LYS A 43 5.70 5.49 -3.96
C LYS A 43 6.54 4.92 -2.83
N TYR A 44 6.07 3.83 -2.22
CA TYR A 44 6.73 3.29 -1.02
C TYR A 44 7.67 2.13 -1.31
N GLN A 45 7.46 1.43 -2.41
CA GLN A 45 8.30 0.30 -2.80
C GLN A 45 8.52 -0.66 -1.63
N PRO A 46 7.48 -1.41 -1.25
CA PRO A 46 7.57 -2.32 -0.10
C PRO A 46 8.74 -3.28 -0.23
N ILE A 47 9.33 -3.61 0.89
CA ILE A 47 10.50 -4.48 0.95
C ILE A 47 10.23 -5.84 0.30
N LEU A 48 9.11 -6.46 0.63
CA LEU A 48 8.76 -7.76 0.09
C LEU A 48 8.63 -7.73 -1.42
N ARG A 49 8.06 -6.64 -1.94
CA ARG A 49 7.89 -6.51 -3.36
C ARG A 49 9.23 -6.34 -4.07
N ALA A 50 10.13 -5.60 -3.47
CA ALA A 50 11.45 -5.42 -4.02
C ALA A 50 12.21 -6.74 -4.10
N GLU A 51 12.03 -7.60 -3.12
CA GLU A 51 12.69 -8.90 -3.11
C GLU A 51 12.09 -9.86 -4.14
N LEU A 52 10.82 -9.72 -4.45
CA LEU A 52 10.15 -10.60 -5.41
C LEU A 52 10.44 -10.23 -6.85
N THR A 53 10.91 -9.04 -7.08
CA THR A 53 11.30 -8.62 -8.42
C THR A 53 12.78 -8.76 -8.63
#